data_42f0cc6d8b4c6ce80656d818130ccaa6
#
_entry.id   42f0cc6d8b4c6ce80656d818130ccaa6
#
_cell.length_a   1.000
_cell.length_b   1.000
_cell.length_c   1.000
_cell.angle_alpha   90.00
_cell.angle_beta   90.00
_cell.angle_gamma   90.00
#
_symmetry.space_group_name_H-M   'P 1'
#
loop_
_entity.id
_entity.type
_entity.pdbx_description
1 polymer ?
#
loop_
_entity_poly.entity_id
_entity_poly.type
_entity_poly.pdbx_seq_one_letter_code
_entity_poly.pdbx_strand_id
1 'polypeptide(L)'
;MATFATKLGQVQAALDAAGLCFGHGYESAHDEAVALLLAAAKLPAAQSTALLAEPFPVEAEKRLSQMLAVRCNERQPVAYIVGEAYLAGVRFLSDHRALVPRSPIAQLLTEGLFPWWAAASSPRHIVDVCCGGGSLGIVAATCFPEATV
;
A
#
# COMPACT_ATOMS: atom_id res chain seq x y z
N MET A 1 14.70 13.93 21.91
CA MET A 1 14.55 13.15 20.67
C MET A 1 13.11 13.31 20.18
N ALA A 2 12.89 13.44 18.87
CA ALA A 2 11.53 13.48 18.33
C ALA A 2 10.89 12.08 18.45
N THR A 3 9.60 12.03 18.79
CA THR A 3 8.84 10.77 18.80
C THR A 3 8.28 10.46 17.42
N PHE A 4 7.79 9.23 17.22
CA PHE A 4 7.05 8.86 16.01
C PHE A 4 5.87 9.79 15.76
N ALA A 5 5.11 10.19 16.81
CA ALA A 5 4.00 11.15 16.67
C ALA A 5 4.47 12.51 16.15
N THR A 6 5.60 13.02 16.67
CA THR A 6 6.17 14.30 16.20
C THR A 6 6.60 14.20 14.74
N LYS A 7 7.26 13.11 14.35
CA LYS A 7 7.69 12.87 12.98
C LYS A 7 6.51 12.68 12.02
N LEU A 8 5.47 11.99 12.46
CA LEU A 8 4.25 11.80 11.68
C LEU A 8 3.63 13.16 11.30
N GLY A 9 3.46 14.06 12.27
CA GLY A 9 2.95 15.40 11.99
C GLY A 9 3.84 16.20 11.02
N GLN A 10 5.17 16.10 11.17
CA GLN A 10 6.12 16.78 10.29
C GLN A 10 6.06 16.26 8.84
N VAL A 11 6.05 14.93 8.67
CA VAL A 11 6.00 14.29 7.34
C VAL A 11 4.66 14.55 6.67
N GLN A 12 3.56 14.40 7.40
CA GLN A 12 2.23 14.71 6.87
C GLN A 12 2.13 16.15 6.40
N ALA A 13 2.56 17.13 7.20
CA ALA A 13 2.55 18.54 6.81
C ALA A 13 3.40 18.80 5.55
N ALA A 14 4.54 18.13 5.39
CA ALA A 14 5.36 18.26 4.20
C ALA A 14 4.69 17.68 2.94
N LEU A 15 4.00 16.54 3.08
CA LEU A 15 3.24 15.91 1.98
C LEU A 15 2.04 16.78 1.58
N ASP A 16 1.30 17.34 2.55
CA ASP A 16 0.18 18.26 2.30
C ASP A 16 0.65 19.52 1.56
N ALA A 17 1.78 20.11 2.00
CA ALA A 17 2.35 21.30 1.39
C ALA A 17 2.89 21.08 -0.04
N ALA A 18 3.24 19.83 -0.40
CA ALA A 18 3.78 19.50 -1.72
C ALA A 18 2.73 19.43 -2.84
N GLY A 19 1.43 19.57 -2.53
CA GLY A 19 0.36 19.55 -3.53
C GLY A 19 0.29 18.23 -4.29
N LEU A 20 0.40 17.11 -3.59
CA LEU A 20 0.42 15.76 -4.14
C LEU A 20 -1.00 15.23 -4.35
N CYS A 21 -1.14 14.33 -5.32
CA CYS A 21 -2.33 13.48 -5.44
C CYS A 21 -2.10 12.16 -4.73
N PHE A 22 -3.06 11.76 -3.90
CA PHE A 22 -3.10 10.48 -3.20
C PHE A 22 -3.97 9.48 -3.97
N GLY A 23 -4.00 8.20 -3.56
CA GLY A 23 -4.83 7.16 -4.19
C GLY A 23 -4.04 6.08 -4.94
N HIS A 24 -2.71 6.05 -4.79
CA HIS A 24 -1.84 4.99 -5.32
C HIS A 24 -1.51 3.94 -4.26
N GLY A 25 -2.55 3.39 -3.62
CA GLY A 25 -2.43 2.44 -2.50
C GLY A 25 -2.51 3.09 -1.12
N TYR A 26 -2.45 4.42 -1.04
CA TYR A 26 -2.63 5.22 0.18
C TYR A 26 -3.60 6.36 -0.13
N GLU A 27 -4.59 6.59 0.73
CA GLU A 27 -5.70 7.51 0.44
C GLU A 27 -5.45 8.94 0.90
N SER A 28 -4.47 9.14 1.78
CA SER A 28 -4.19 10.44 2.40
C SER A 28 -2.71 10.68 2.65
N ALA A 29 -2.34 11.95 2.91
CA ALA A 29 -1.02 12.32 3.38
C ALA A 29 -0.66 11.63 4.70
N HIS A 30 -1.63 11.38 5.56
CA HIS A 30 -1.44 10.65 6.81
C HIS A 30 -0.99 9.20 6.54
N ASP A 31 -1.69 8.48 5.66
CA ASP A 31 -1.37 7.08 5.34
C ASP A 31 0.01 6.96 4.70
N GLU A 32 0.34 7.88 3.77
CA GLU A 32 1.68 7.94 3.17
C GLU A 32 2.77 8.25 4.21
N ALA A 33 2.50 9.17 5.15
CA ALA A 33 3.44 9.51 6.20
C ALA A 33 3.71 8.32 7.14
N VAL A 34 2.66 7.58 7.52
CA VAL A 34 2.80 6.34 8.30
C VAL A 34 3.67 5.32 7.57
N ALA A 35 3.37 5.07 6.29
CA ALA A 35 4.14 4.11 5.49
C ALA A 35 5.62 4.49 5.37
N LEU A 36 5.92 5.76 5.09
CA LEU A 36 7.30 6.26 5.00
C LEU A 36 8.06 6.14 6.32
N LEU A 37 7.41 6.46 7.44
CA LEU A 37 8.01 6.34 8.78
C LEU A 37 8.35 4.89 9.13
N LEU A 38 7.40 3.98 8.94
CA LEU A 38 7.60 2.57 9.23
C LEU A 38 8.70 1.96 8.34
N ALA A 39 8.68 2.26 7.05
CA ALA A 39 9.71 1.80 6.12
C ALA A 39 11.10 2.38 6.45
N ALA A 40 11.20 3.67 6.79
CA ALA A 40 12.46 4.28 7.21
C ALA A 40 13.02 3.65 8.49
N ALA A 41 12.15 3.30 9.43
CA ALA A 41 12.51 2.63 10.67
C ALA A 41 12.70 1.09 10.50
N LYS A 42 12.43 0.53 9.32
CA LYS A 42 12.44 -0.90 9.02
C LYS A 42 11.47 -1.70 9.90
N LEU A 43 10.33 -1.13 10.19
CA LEU A 43 9.25 -1.75 10.95
C LEU A 43 8.18 -2.31 9.98
N PRO A 44 7.50 -3.41 10.34
CA PRO A 44 6.39 -3.93 9.55
C PRO A 44 5.22 -2.94 9.52
N ALA A 45 4.39 -3.01 8.47
CA ALA A 45 3.25 -2.11 8.28
C ALA A 45 2.22 -2.18 9.43
N ALA A 46 2.02 -3.37 10.02
CA ALA A 46 1.12 -3.54 11.17
C ALA A 46 1.84 -3.15 12.47
N GLN A 47 1.50 -2.01 13.02
CA GLN A 47 2.03 -1.52 14.30
C GLN A 47 0.91 -1.10 15.24
N SER A 48 1.20 -1.18 16.54
CA SER A 48 0.33 -0.63 17.58
C SER A 48 0.46 0.90 17.66
N THR A 49 -0.62 1.58 18.02
CA THR A 49 -0.61 3.02 18.32
C THR A 49 0.35 3.40 19.44
N ALA A 50 0.75 2.46 20.29
CA ALA A 50 1.78 2.67 21.32
C ALA A 50 3.12 3.15 20.74
N LEU A 51 3.44 2.78 19.48
CA LEU A 51 4.64 3.23 18.78
C LEU A 51 4.73 4.76 18.68
N LEU A 52 3.60 5.45 18.64
CA LEU A 52 3.56 6.92 18.50
C LEU A 52 4.30 7.65 19.66
N ALA A 53 4.33 7.08 20.85
CA ALA A 53 5.03 7.64 22.00
C ALA A 53 6.54 7.35 22.01
N GLU A 54 6.98 6.35 21.22
CA GLU A 54 8.37 5.93 21.18
C GLU A 54 9.26 6.96 20.45
N PRO A 55 10.54 7.06 20.83
CA PRO A 55 11.52 7.87 20.12
C PRO A 55 11.72 7.37 18.69
N PHE A 56 11.75 8.27 17.71
CA PHE A 56 12.08 7.91 16.33
C PHE A 56 13.59 7.62 16.21
N PRO A 57 14.00 6.49 15.60
CA PRO A 57 15.40 6.10 15.51
C PRO A 57 16.25 7.10 14.70
N VAL A 58 17.37 7.53 15.27
CA VAL A 58 18.27 8.51 14.64
C VAL A 58 18.82 7.99 13.30
N GLU A 59 19.11 6.70 13.21
CA GLU A 59 19.57 6.04 11.99
C GLU A 59 18.51 5.98 10.88
N ALA A 60 17.23 6.15 11.22
CA ALA A 60 16.12 6.22 10.27
C ALA A 60 15.93 7.62 9.65
N GLU A 61 16.42 8.67 10.31
CA GLU A 61 16.23 10.08 9.88
C GLU A 61 16.71 10.33 8.46
N LYS A 62 17.90 9.86 8.12
CA LYS A 62 18.48 10.04 6.77
C LYS A 62 17.64 9.32 5.71
N ARG A 63 17.20 8.08 6.00
CA ARG A 63 16.35 7.32 5.08
C ARG A 63 15.02 8.02 4.87
N LEU A 64 14.36 8.45 5.95
CA LEU A 64 13.11 9.18 5.90
C LEU A 64 13.21 10.44 5.05
N SER A 65 14.24 11.25 5.26
CA SER A 65 14.48 12.48 4.49
C SER A 65 14.66 12.19 3.00
N GLN A 66 15.38 11.13 2.63
CA GLN A 66 15.56 10.72 1.25
C GLN A 66 14.24 10.26 0.61
N MET A 67 13.49 9.39 1.30
CA MET A 67 12.20 8.89 0.83
C MET A 67 11.18 10.03 0.64
N LEU A 68 11.14 10.97 1.59
CA LEU A 68 10.27 12.14 1.51
C LEU A 68 10.66 13.07 0.34
N ALA A 69 11.94 13.26 0.11
CA ALA A 69 12.44 14.06 -1.03
C ALA A 69 12.03 13.44 -2.38
N VAL A 70 12.16 12.12 -2.53
CA VAL A 70 11.71 11.40 -3.72
C VAL A 70 10.19 11.56 -3.91
N ARG A 71 9.41 11.42 -2.83
CA ARG A 71 7.94 11.58 -2.92
C ARG A 71 7.54 13.00 -3.30
N CYS A 72 8.11 14.01 -2.67
CA CYS A 72 7.71 15.41 -2.85
C CYS A 72 8.24 16.00 -4.16
N ASN A 73 9.52 15.73 -4.52
CA ASN A 73 10.17 16.37 -5.66
C ASN A 73 10.00 15.58 -6.96
N GLU A 74 10.11 14.24 -6.90
CA GLU A 74 10.01 13.37 -8.07
C GLU A 74 8.58 12.86 -8.27
N ARG A 75 7.68 13.10 -7.31
CA ARG A 75 6.26 12.68 -7.30
C ARG A 75 6.07 11.17 -7.44
N GLN A 76 7.08 10.38 -7.04
CA GLN A 76 7.03 8.93 -7.11
C GLN A 76 6.00 8.38 -6.11
N PRO A 77 5.13 7.44 -6.49
CA PRO A 77 4.20 6.77 -5.58
C PRO A 77 4.91 6.14 -4.38
N VAL A 78 4.36 6.31 -3.17
CA VAL A 78 4.96 5.76 -1.94
C VAL A 78 5.14 4.25 -2.03
N ALA A 79 4.21 3.53 -2.66
CA ALA A 79 4.34 2.09 -2.87
C ALA A 79 5.65 1.69 -3.56
N TYR A 80 6.16 2.48 -4.52
CA TYR A 80 7.45 2.22 -5.16
C TYR A 80 8.63 2.62 -4.27
N ILE A 81 8.47 3.66 -3.44
CA ILE A 81 9.53 4.12 -2.53
C ILE A 81 9.74 3.12 -1.41
N VAL A 82 8.65 2.56 -0.84
CA VAL A 82 8.72 1.56 0.23
C VAL A 82 8.93 0.14 -0.30
N GLY A 83 8.66 -0.09 -1.60
CA GLY A 83 8.83 -1.38 -2.27
C GLY A 83 7.69 -2.37 -2.07
N GLU A 84 6.56 -1.93 -1.51
CA GLU A 84 5.40 -2.79 -1.26
C GLU A 84 4.08 -2.05 -1.36
N ALA A 85 3.02 -2.80 -1.65
CA ALA A 85 1.64 -2.35 -1.63
C ALA A 85 0.73 -3.45 -1.10
N TYR A 86 -0.48 -3.09 -0.69
CA TYR A 86 -1.49 -4.02 -0.19
C TYR A 86 -2.75 -3.96 -1.05
N LEU A 87 -3.30 -5.10 -1.39
CA LEU A 87 -4.58 -5.21 -2.10
C LEU A 87 -5.39 -6.36 -1.49
N ALA A 88 -6.61 -6.08 -1.04
CA ALA A 88 -7.48 -7.06 -0.36
C ALA A 88 -6.76 -7.81 0.79
N GLY A 89 -5.94 -7.11 1.58
CA GLY A 89 -5.19 -7.69 2.69
C GLY A 89 -3.93 -8.48 2.29
N VAL A 90 -3.69 -8.70 1.00
CA VAL A 90 -2.50 -9.39 0.49
C VAL A 90 -1.37 -8.39 0.26
N ARG A 91 -0.16 -8.70 0.74
CA ARG A 91 1.05 -7.90 0.52
C ARG A 91 1.69 -8.27 -0.81
N PHE A 92 1.99 -7.26 -1.62
CA PHE A 92 2.69 -7.39 -2.90
C PHE A 92 3.99 -6.60 -2.89
N LEU A 93 5.01 -7.11 -3.56
CA LEU A 93 6.17 -6.30 -3.93
C LEU A 93 5.74 -5.30 -5.00
N SER A 94 6.22 -4.06 -4.91
CA SER A 94 5.81 -2.98 -5.81
C SER A 94 7.01 -2.16 -6.24
N ASP A 95 7.21 -2.06 -7.54
CA ASP A 95 8.21 -1.20 -8.15
C ASP A 95 7.73 -0.73 -9.54
N HIS A 96 8.54 0.13 -10.20
CA HIS A 96 8.19 0.77 -11.47
C HIS A 96 8.04 -0.18 -12.68
N ARG A 97 8.27 -1.49 -12.53
CA ARG A 97 8.08 -2.49 -13.61
C ARG A 97 6.61 -2.83 -13.84
N ALA A 98 5.76 -2.60 -12.83
CA ALA A 98 4.33 -2.83 -12.93
C ALA A 98 3.56 -1.72 -12.19
N LEU A 99 2.27 -1.53 -12.55
CA LEU A 99 1.41 -0.60 -11.82
C LEU A 99 1.27 -1.02 -10.36
N VAL A 100 1.16 -0.02 -9.47
CA VAL A 100 0.85 -0.27 -8.06
C VAL A 100 -0.41 -1.13 -7.95
N PRO A 101 -0.38 -2.24 -7.21
CA PRO A 101 -1.55 -3.08 -6.97
C PRO A 101 -2.71 -2.28 -6.37
N ARG A 102 -3.70 -1.97 -7.20
CA ARG A 102 -4.93 -1.28 -6.83
C ARG A 102 -6.01 -1.57 -7.85
N SER A 103 -7.20 -1.94 -7.40
CA SER A 103 -8.32 -2.13 -8.30
C SER A 103 -9.62 -2.27 -7.51
N PRO A 104 -10.71 -1.63 -7.92
CA PRO A 104 -12.03 -1.87 -7.34
C PRO A 104 -12.53 -3.30 -7.58
N ILE A 105 -11.97 -4.00 -8.58
CA ILE A 105 -12.29 -5.41 -8.85
C ILE A 105 -11.89 -6.29 -7.66
N ALA A 106 -10.85 -5.94 -6.91
CA ALA A 106 -10.46 -6.70 -5.72
C ALA A 106 -11.58 -6.75 -4.67
N GLN A 107 -12.31 -5.64 -4.48
CA GLN A 107 -13.48 -5.62 -3.60
C GLN A 107 -14.57 -6.55 -4.12
N LEU A 108 -14.89 -6.51 -5.43
CA LEU A 108 -15.89 -7.40 -6.03
C LEU A 108 -15.51 -8.87 -5.86
N LEU A 109 -14.23 -9.21 -5.98
CA LEU A 109 -13.74 -10.57 -5.76
C LEU A 109 -13.96 -11.02 -4.30
N THR A 110 -13.63 -10.15 -3.33
CA THR A 110 -13.80 -10.46 -1.90
C THR A 110 -15.26 -10.52 -1.48
N GLU A 111 -16.16 -9.83 -2.18
CA GLU A 111 -17.62 -9.89 -2.02
C GLU A 111 -18.28 -11.03 -2.82
N GLY A 112 -17.50 -11.93 -3.43
CA GLY A 112 -18.01 -13.09 -4.18
C GLY A 112 -18.63 -12.73 -5.52
N LEU A 113 -18.26 -11.60 -6.12
CA LEU A 113 -18.75 -11.08 -7.42
C LEU A 113 -20.27 -10.77 -7.42
N PHE A 114 -20.87 -10.60 -6.26
CA PHE A 114 -22.29 -10.24 -6.17
C PHE A 114 -22.54 -8.81 -6.72
N PRO A 115 -23.62 -8.54 -7.47
CA PRO A 115 -24.71 -9.47 -7.87
C PRO A 115 -24.49 -10.16 -9.22
N TRP A 116 -23.32 -10.01 -9.85
CA TRP A 116 -23.10 -10.51 -11.23
C TRP A 116 -22.87 -12.01 -11.30
N TRP A 117 -22.48 -12.62 -10.18
CA TRP A 117 -22.30 -14.06 -10.08
C TRP A 117 -23.24 -14.63 -9.04
N ALA A 118 -24.04 -15.64 -9.41
CA ALA A 118 -24.95 -16.29 -8.48
C ALA A 118 -24.18 -17.17 -7.49
N ALA A 119 -24.47 -17.02 -6.19
CA ALA A 119 -23.80 -17.73 -5.10
C ALA A 119 -23.91 -19.28 -5.17
N ALA A 120 -24.69 -19.83 -6.11
CA ALA A 120 -24.91 -21.27 -6.26
C ALA A 120 -23.75 -22.03 -6.92
N SER A 121 -22.77 -21.34 -7.53
CA SER A 121 -21.61 -21.98 -8.17
C SER A 121 -20.38 -21.14 -8.06
N SER A 122 -19.24 -21.75 -7.70
CA SER A 122 -17.93 -21.09 -7.79
C SER A 122 -17.36 -21.17 -9.20
N PRO A 123 -16.61 -20.16 -9.66
CA PRO A 123 -15.93 -20.23 -10.94
C PRO A 123 -14.91 -21.38 -10.93
N ARG A 124 -14.78 -22.10 -12.05
CA ARG A 124 -13.77 -23.16 -12.21
C ARG A 124 -12.50 -22.65 -12.91
N HIS A 125 -12.67 -21.64 -13.74
CA HIS A 125 -11.59 -21.02 -14.51
C HIS A 125 -11.76 -19.50 -14.44
N ILE A 126 -10.67 -18.82 -14.15
CA ILE A 126 -10.58 -17.36 -14.09
C ILE A 126 -9.41 -16.95 -15.00
N VAL A 127 -9.60 -15.92 -15.81
CA VAL A 127 -8.55 -15.39 -16.67
C VAL A 127 -8.36 -13.91 -16.32
N ASP A 128 -7.16 -13.56 -15.87
CA ASP A 128 -6.76 -12.19 -15.61
C ASP A 128 -6.09 -11.61 -16.84
N VAL A 129 -6.86 -10.86 -17.64
CA VAL A 129 -6.38 -10.26 -18.90
C VAL A 129 -5.70 -8.91 -18.58
N CYS A 130 -4.50 -8.71 -19.13
CA CYS A 130 -3.67 -7.54 -18.83
C CYS A 130 -3.23 -7.52 -17.36
N CYS A 131 -2.89 -8.66 -16.79
CA CYS A 131 -2.69 -8.91 -15.36
C CYS A 131 -1.63 -8.02 -14.68
N GLY A 132 -0.78 -7.30 -15.41
CA GLY A 132 0.31 -6.51 -14.84
C GLY A 132 1.22 -7.36 -13.95
N GLY A 133 1.31 -7.02 -12.66
CA GLY A 133 2.02 -7.82 -11.65
C GLY A 133 1.26 -9.05 -11.16
N GLY A 134 0.12 -9.41 -11.75
CA GLY A 134 -0.69 -10.57 -11.37
C GLY A 134 -1.49 -10.41 -10.07
N SER A 135 -1.60 -9.20 -9.54
CA SER A 135 -2.19 -8.97 -8.22
C SER A 135 -3.66 -9.36 -8.13
N LEU A 136 -4.46 -9.08 -9.18
CA LEU A 136 -5.87 -9.49 -9.20
C LEU A 136 -6.03 -11.01 -9.33
N GLY A 137 -5.20 -11.65 -10.17
CA GLY A 137 -5.17 -13.10 -10.28
C GLY A 137 -4.86 -13.79 -8.95
N ILE A 138 -3.89 -13.26 -8.18
CA ILE A 138 -3.57 -13.78 -6.84
C ILE A 138 -4.74 -13.59 -5.86
N VAL A 139 -5.37 -12.39 -5.85
CA VAL A 139 -6.56 -12.15 -5.03
C VAL A 139 -7.70 -13.10 -5.44
N ALA A 140 -7.92 -13.29 -6.74
CA ALA A 140 -8.93 -14.22 -7.24
C ALA A 140 -8.68 -15.66 -6.80
N ALA A 141 -7.42 -16.13 -6.86
CA ALA A 141 -7.05 -17.46 -6.36
C ALA A 141 -7.28 -17.61 -4.85
N THR A 142 -7.11 -16.54 -4.10
CA THR A 142 -7.40 -16.54 -2.66
C THR A 142 -8.90 -16.61 -2.36
N CYS A 143 -9.71 -15.88 -3.15
CA CYS A 143 -11.17 -15.86 -3.00
C CYS A 143 -11.84 -17.14 -3.51
N PHE A 144 -11.28 -17.78 -4.53
CA PHE A 144 -11.83 -18.96 -5.20
C PHE A 144 -10.76 -20.07 -5.29
N PRO A 145 -10.44 -20.74 -4.17
CA PRO A 145 -9.34 -21.69 -4.09
C PRO A 145 -9.48 -22.93 -4.98
N GLU A 146 -10.71 -23.26 -5.41
CA GLU A 146 -11.00 -24.38 -6.32
C GLU A 146 -10.87 -23.98 -7.80
N ALA A 147 -10.66 -22.70 -8.10
CA ALA A 147 -10.54 -22.22 -9.46
C ALA A 147 -9.07 -22.31 -9.96
N THR A 148 -8.93 -22.58 -11.24
CA THR A 148 -7.67 -22.32 -11.95
C THR A 148 -7.67 -20.87 -12.45
N VAL A 149 -6.64 -20.08 -12.08
CA VAL A 149 -6.46 -18.70 -12.49
C VAL A 149 -5.36 -18.59 -13.52
#